data_d6d541d0258bddb7de1130b96b8bce08
#
_entry.id   d6d541d0258bddb7de1130b96b8bce08
#
_cell.length_a   1.000
_cell.length_b   1.000
_cell.length_c   1.000
_cell.angle_alpha   90.00
_cell.angle_beta   90.00
_cell.angle_gamma   90.00
#
_symmetry.space_group_name_H-M   'P 1'
#
loop_
_entity.id
_entity.type
_entity.pdbx_description
1 polymer ?
#
loop_
_entity_poly.entity_id
_entity_poly.type
_entity_poly.pdbx_seq_one_letter_code
_entity_poly.pdbx_strand_id
1 'polypeptide(L)'
;MRFIQTILLIFISANIYSQDLPNNTINVLKYDLDLNFYNCFLKPYPRSFTANEIITVRAETQIGEISLNAVNRSLTIDSVSISGNSFSHQNDLLLINLDRFYDSSEVFDIKIHYRHKEIYDSSFVVRDGIVYTDNEPVGARKWFPCNDVPSDKTMLEITIQVPKDVILGANGMLADSSVSNDTLTYKWISTKPIATYLVCIAGKVKFNLDVTYWNRPSDNEKIPLRFYWQTGETVFNINNVKTKTPVMLDLYSKLFGEYPFEKLAYATTNKDFQWGGMENQTLITLCPDCWTEDLACHEIAHQWFGDLITPLRWSDIWLNEGFATYCEGLWAEYQRGSKGYKSFIAYEAEKYLRGNPGWALYNKEWDVKVPEDSILFSVPMIYSKAGCVVHLLRYVLGDSTFFNTLYLYTNNPEFKYGNITTTEFINFISAASGRNLNWFFNQWLYQPNHPVYQNQYSSEKLSNSKWKVDYTINQVQTNAPFFKMPAELKVFFENGTDILLKVDNEYNIQKFSFEFEDEPKRVSFDPNNQIVLKEIKQ
;
A
#
# COMPACT_ATOMS: atom_id res chain seq x y z
N MET A 1 46.23 43.76 -26.19
CA MET A 1 45.00 43.06 -26.63
C MET A 1 44.48 42.22 -25.46
N ARG A 2 43.47 42.72 -24.76
CA ARG A 2 42.81 41.99 -23.65
C ARG A 2 41.57 41.29 -24.24
N PHE A 3 41.55 39.94 -24.18
CA PHE A 3 40.37 39.17 -24.50
C PHE A 3 39.43 39.15 -23.29
N ILE A 4 38.25 39.74 -23.45
CA ILE A 4 37.14 39.63 -22.52
C ILE A 4 36.37 38.36 -22.90
N GLN A 5 36.46 37.32 -22.07
CA GLN A 5 35.57 36.15 -22.16
C GLN A 5 34.24 36.48 -21.51
N THR A 6 33.20 36.61 -22.32
CA THR A 6 31.81 36.73 -21.83
C THR A 6 31.33 35.34 -21.46
N ILE A 7 31.17 35.07 -20.16
CA ILE A 7 30.51 33.86 -19.64
C ILE A 7 28.99 34.05 -19.78
N LEU A 8 28.40 33.31 -20.71
CA LEU A 8 26.95 33.24 -20.86
C LEU A 8 26.40 32.29 -19.77
N LEU A 9 25.87 32.85 -18.68
CA LEU A 9 25.14 32.11 -17.67
C LEU A 9 23.76 31.74 -18.25
N ILE A 10 23.61 30.48 -18.70
CA ILE A 10 22.33 29.90 -19.03
C ILE A 10 21.65 29.59 -17.69
N PHE A 11 20.69 30.43 -17.30
CA PHE A 11 19.73 30.07 -16.26
C PHE A 11 18.80 29.00 -16.84
N ILE A 12 19.08 27.73 -16.55
CA ILE A 12 18.09 26.68 -16.63
C ILE A 12 17.16 26.90 -15.44
N SER A 13 16.00 27.51 -15.70
CA SER A 13 14.89 27.53 -14.76
C SER A 13 14.40 26.07 -14.66
N ALA A 14 14.90 25.33 -13.68
CA ALA A 14 14.24 24.11 -13.26
C ALA A 14 12.87 24.53 -12.73
N ASN A 15 11.83 24.30 -13.51
CA ASN A 15 10.47 24.31 -13.03
C ASN A 15 10.37 23.18 -11.98
N ILE A 16 10.61 23.52 -10.73
CA ILE A 16 10.32 22.65 -9.60
C ILE A 16 8.81 22.64 -9.48
N TYR A 17 8.18 21.61 -10.03
CA TYR A 17 6.79 21.32 -9.78
C TYR A 17 6.65 20.88 -8.32
N SER A 18 6.19 21.77 -7.46
CA SER A 18 5.85 21.46 -6.06
C SER A 18 4.48 20.78 -5.96
N GLN A 19 4.15 19.89 -6.91
CA GLN A 19 2.80 19.37 -7.12
C GLN A 19 2.38 18.27 -6.13
N ASP A 20 3.31 17.75 -5.34
CA ASP A 20 3.08 16.55 -4.51
C ASP A 20 2.98 16.85 -3.01
N LEU A 21 3.01 18.13 -2.62
CA LEU A 21 2.80 18.51 -1.22
C LEU A 21 1.28 18.58 -0.92
N PRO A 22 0.84 18.09 0.24
CA PRO A 22 -0.54 18.23 0.69
C PRO A 22 -0.98 19.69 0.64
N ASN A 23 -2.15 19.96 0.10
CA ASN A 23 -2.76 21.28 0.18
C ASN A 23 -3.31 21.47 1.60
N ASN A 24 -2.52 22.07 2.49
CA ASN A 24 -2.88 22.27 3.89
C ASN A 24 -3.89 23.42 4.11
N THR A 25 -4.34 24.09 3.05
CA THR A 25 -5.29 25.22 3.18
C THR A 25 -6.74 24.78 3.12
N ILE A 26 -6.98 23.58 2.58
CA ILE A 26 -8.32 22.98 2.46
C ILE A 26 -8.30 21.53 2.92
N ASN A 27 -9.47 21.05 3.32
CA ASN A 27 -9.77 19.63 3.52
C ASN A 27 -11.03 19.31 2.69
N VAL A 28 -10.91 18.37 1.76
CA VAL A 28 -12.07 17.92 0.99
C VAL A 28 -12.89 16.96 1.86
N LEU A 29 -14.15 17.28 2.06
CA LEU A 29 -15.07 16.47 2.87
C LEU A 29 -15.83 15.44 2.04
N LYS A 30 -16.12 15.77 0.77
CA LYS A 30 -16.87 14.88 -0.12
C LYS A 30 -16.59 15.21 -1.59
N TYR A 31 -16.45 14.15 -2.40
CA TYR A 31 -16.64 14.18 -3.84
C TYR A 31 -18.00 13.55 -4.18
N ASP A 32 -18.80 14.26 -5.00
CA ASP A 32 -20.05 13.76 -5.61
C ASP A 32 -19.88 13.85 -7.13
N LEU A 33 -19.66 12.70 -7.75
CA LEU A 33 -19.33 12.56 -9.17
C LEU A 33 -20.55 12.06 -9.95
N ASP A 34 -21.02 12.82 -10.93
CA ASP A 34 -22.05 12.40 -11.90
C ASP A 34 -21.41 12.25 -13.28
N LEU A 35 -21.22 10.99 -13.70
CA LEU A 35 -20.39 10.58 -14.82
C LEU A 35 -21.24 9.99 -15.95
N ASN A 36 -21.13 10.51 -17.15
CA ASN A 36 -21.78 9.94 -18.32
C ASN A 36 -20.80 9.10 -19.15
N PHE A 37 -20.72 7.80 -18.85
CA PHE A 37 -19.89 6.83 -19.57
C PHE A 37 -20.64 6.08 -20.67
N TYR A 38 -21.88 6.47 -21.00
CA TYR A 38 -22.73 5.72 -21.92
C TYR A 38 -22.02 5.37 -23.23
N ASN A 39 -21.39 6.35 -23.88
CA ASN A 39 -20.72 6.16 -25.15
C ASN A 39 -19.43 5.32 -25.05
N CYS A 40 -18.74 5.34 -23.89
CA CYS A 40 -17.49 4.59 -23.69
C CYS A 40 -17.68 3.08 -23.86
N PHE A 41 -18.88 2.57 -23.66
CA PHE A 41 -19.23 1.15 -23.84
C PHE A 41 -19.74 0.80 -25.24
N LEU A 42 -19.90 1.78 -26.12
CA LEU A 42 -20.40 1.60 -27.49
C LEU A 42 -19.26 1.76 -28.51
N LYS A 43 -19.29 0.95 -29.57
CA LYS A 43 -18.29 1.12 -30.65
C LYS A 43 -18.36 2.53 -31.26
N PRO A 44 -17.25 3.19 -31.53
CA PRO A 44 -15.86 2.70 -31.53
C PRO A 44 -15.16 2.73 -30.14
N TYR A 45 -15.88 2.81 -29.03
CA TYR A 45 -15.37 2.85 -27.64
C TYR A 45 -14.57 4.14 -27.35
N PRO A 46 -15.19 5.31 -27.46
CA PRO A 46 -14.49 6.57 -27.18
C PRO A 46 -14.05 6.64 -25.72
N ARG A 47 -12.90 7.28 -25.48
CA ARG A 47 -12.35 7.54 -24.14
C ARG A 47 -12.89 8.83 -23.53
N SER A 48 -13.65 9.60 -24.30
CA SER A 48 -14.22 10.88 -23.85
C SER A 48 -15.55 10.69 -23.14
N PHE A 49 -15.74 11.43 -22.08
CA PHE A 49 -17.00 11.50 -21.32
C PHE A 49 -17.26 12.93 -20.82
N THR A 50 -18.48 13.18 -20.36
CA THR A 50 -18.87 14.41 -19.66
C THR A 50 -19.19 14.10 -18.22
N ALA A 51 -18.91 15.06 -17.34
CA ALA A 51 -19.15 14.90 -15.91
C ALA A 51 -19.58 16.21 -15.23
N ASN A 52 -20.38 16.06 -14.19
CA ASN A 52 -20.61 17.07 -13.18
C ASN A 52 -20.01 16.57 -11.86
N GLU A 53 -19.36 17.46 -11.17
CA GLU A 53 -18.75 17.18 -9.88
C GLU A 53 -19.16 18.23 -8.86
N ILE A 54 -19.48 17.80 -7.64
CA ILE A 54 -19.63 18.68 -6.49
C ILE A 54 -18.56 18.29 -5.48
N ILE A 55 -17.69 19.25 -5.18
CA ILE A 55 -16.66 19.10 -4.16
C ILE A 55 -17.11 19.89 -2.92
N THR A 56 -17.35 19.21 -1.81
CA THR A 56 -17.59 19.86 -0.52
C THR A 56 -16.26 20.05 0.18
N VAL A 57 -15.90 21.29 0.45
CA VAL A 57 -14.59 21.70 1.00
C VAL A 57 -14.78 22.39 2.34
N ARG A 58 -13.89 22.10 3.29
CA ARG A 58 -13.69 22.91 4.50
C ARG A 58 -12.40 23.71 4.36
N ALA A 59 -12.47 25.01 4.62
CA ALA A 59 -11.28 25.86 4.72
C ALA A 59 -10.53 25.56 6.03
N GLU A 60 -9.24 25.24 5.96
CA GLU A 60 -8.39 25.04 7.17
C GLU A 60 -7.75 26.35 7.64
N THR A 61 -7.60 27.32 6.74
CA THR A 61 -7.17 28.69 7.00
C THR A 61 -8.11 29.67 6.29
N GLN A 62 -7.94 30.97 6.48
CA GLN A 62 -8.66 31.96 5.65
C GLN A 62 -8.16 31.90 4.21
N ILE A 63 -9.05 31.62 3.25
CA ILE A 63 -8.73 31.45 1.83
C ILE A 63 -9.61 32.29 0.90
N GLY A 64 -9.03 32.76 -0.18
CA GLY A 64 -9.74 33.43 -1.30
C GLY A 64 -9.52 32.72 -2.64
N GLU A 65 -8.72 31.66 -2.64
CA GLU A 65 -8.39 30.86 -3.82
C GLU A 65 -8.23 29.39 -3.42
N ILE A 66 -8.58 28.49 -4.33
CA ILE A 66 -8.36 27.04 -4.21
C ILE A 66 -7.58 26.55 -5.43
N SER A 67 -6.66 25.63 -5.20
CA SER A 67 -5.95 24.88 -6.23
C SER A 67 -6.33 23.39 -6.15
N LEU A 68 -6.78 22.83 -7.27
CA LEU A 68 -7.04 21.40 -7.44
C LEU A 68 -6.12 20.83 -8.52
N ASN A 69 -5.75 19.56 -8.40
CA ASN A 69 -5.08 18.84 -9.46
C ASN A 69 -6.08 18.50 -10.58
N ALA A 70 -5.72 18.80 -11.82
CA ALA A 70 -6.53 18.51 -13.01
C ALA A 70 -5.62 18.50 -14.24
N VAL A 71 -5.33 17.33 -14.80
CA VAL A 71 -4.35 17.20 -15.89
C VAL A 71 -4.88 17.84 -17.18
N ASN A 72 -4.22 18.88 -17.65
CA ASN A 72 -4.63 19.64 -18.85
C ASN A 72 -4.68 18.79 -20.13
N ARG A 73 -3.81 17.77 -20.24
CA ARG A 73 -3.83 16.86 -21.37
C ARG A 73 -5.10 16.02 -21.39
N SER A 74 -5.59 15.61 -20.23
CA SER A 74 -6.73 14.70 -20.05
C SER A 74 -8.06 15.44 -19.95
N LEU A 75 -8.11 16.57 -19.25
CA LEU A 75 -9.34 17.25 -18.90
C LEU A 75 -9.53 18.57 -19.62
N THR A 76 -10.79 18.92 -19.87
CA THR A 76 -11.26 20.26 -20.22
C THR A 76 -12.27 20.68 -19.16
N ILE A 77 -12.01 21.78 -18.47
CA ILE A 77 -12.94 22.37 -17.52
C ILE A 77 -13.85 23.33 -18.30
N ASP A 78 -15.15 23.06 -18.35
CA ASP A 78 -16.13 23.85 -19.08
C ASP A 78 -16.68 24.99 -18.21
N SER A 79 -16.96 24.73 -16.94
CA SER A 79 -17.39 25.74 -15.98
C SER A 79 -17.07 25.33 -14.54
N VAL A 80 -16.90 26.35 -13.71
CA VAL A 80 -16.83 26.23 -12.25
C VAL A 80 -17.86 27.18 -11.66
N SER A 81 -18.76 26.71 -10.80
CA SER A 81 -19.81 27.48 -10.18
C SER A 81 -19.59 27.59 -8.67
N ILE A 82 -19.04 28.72 -8.30
CA ILE A 82 -19.17 29.33 -7.00
C ILE A 82 -19.40 30.81 -7.30
N SER A 83 -20.41 31.45 -6.72
CA SER A 83 -20.92 32.75 -7.16
C SER A 83 -19.80 33.80 -7.34
N GLY A 84 -19.76 34.47 -8.49
CA GLY A 84 -18.82 35.57 -8.76
C GLY A 84 -17.39 35.18 -9.10
N ASN A 85 -17.06 33.88 -9.26
CA ASN A 85 -15.72 33.38 -9.45
C ASN A 85 -15.18 33.50 -10.88
N SER A 86 -13.84 33.44 -10.95
CA SER A 86 -13.09 33.13 -12.16
C SER A 86 -12.18 31.92 -11.89
N PHE A 87 -11.84 31.18 -12.93
CA PHE A 87 -10.91 30.08 -12.83
C PHE A 87 -9.88 30.08 -13.96
N SER A 88 -8.75 29.43 -13.73
CA SER A 88 -7.78 29.09 -14.77
C SER A 88 -7.40 27.63 -14.68
N HIS A 89 -7.21 26.99 -15.84
CA HIS A 89 -6.79 25.61 -15.92
C HIS A 89 -5.49 25.54 -16.73
N GLN A 90 -4.34 25.49 -16.04
CA GLN A 90 -3.00 25.53 -16.62
C GLN A 90 -2.02 24.74 -15.75
N ASN A 91 -0.98 24.17 -16.38
CA ASN A 91 0.07 23.44 -15.68
C ASN A 91 -0.47 22.30 -14.79
N ASP A 92 -1.50 21.60 -15.29
CA ASP A 92 -2.18 20.50 -14.60
C ASP A 92 -2.84 20.89 -13.26
N LEU A 93 -3.10 22.19 -13.07
CA LEU A 93 -3.80 22.76 -11.93
C LEU A 93 -5.05 23.53 -12.39
N LEU A 94 -6.13 23.33 -11.64
CA LEU A 94 -7.33 24.15 -11.68
C LEU A 94 -7.29 25.12 -10.52
N LEU A 95 -7.01 26.41 -10.82
CA LEU A 95 -7.04 27.51 -9.85
C LEU A 95 -8.43 28.16 -9.90
N ILE A 96 -9.05 28.29 -8.75
CA ILE A 96 -10.42 28.84 -8.58
C ILE A 96 -10.34 30.02 -7.63
N ASN A 97 -10.58 31.22 -8.15
CA ASN A 97 -10.79 32.40 -7.29
C ASN A 97 -12.19 32.32 -6.68
N LEU A 98 -12.28 32.39 -5.37
CA LEU A 98 -13.55 32.32 -4.65
C LEU A 98 -14.29 33.64 -4.73
N ASP A 99 -15.63 33.65 -4.54
CA ASP A 99 -16.47 34.81 -4.55
C ASP A 99 -16.21 35.77 -3.38
N ARG A 100 -15.64 35.27 -2.31
CA ARG A 100 -15.21 35.98 -1.11
C ARG A 100 -14.09 35.25 -0.41
N PHE A 101 -13.56 35.85 0.64
CA PHE A 101 -12.74 35.09 1.60
C PHE A 101 -13.65 34.19 2.45
N TYR A 102 -13.22 32.94 2.62
CA TYR A 102 -13.80 31.97 3.54
C TYR A 102 -12.88 31.84 4.75
N ASP A 103 -13.44 31.95 5.96
CA ASP A 103 -12.68 31.80 7.18
C ASP A 103 -12.40 30.34 7.51
N SER A 104 -11.43 30.09 8.36
CA SER A 104 -11.11 28.74 8.86
C SER A 104 -12.37 28.05 9.41
N SER A 105 -12.53 26.79 9.07
CA SER A 105 -13.68 25.92 9.41
C SER A 105 -14.98 26.18 8.63
N GLU A 106 -15.05 27.17 7.76
CA GLU A 106 -16.20 27.32 6.85
C GLU A 106 -16.26 26.17 5.85
N VAL A 107 -17.48 25.68 5.59
CA VAL A 107 -17.75 24.59 4.62
C VAL A 107 -18.57 25.15 3.46
N PHE A 108 -18.19 24.80 2.23
CA PHE A 108 -18.88 25.24 1.03
C PHE A 108 -18.71 24.25 -0.11
N ASP A 109 -19.57 24.34 -1.13
CA ASP A 109 -19.57 23.47 -2.30
C ASP A 109 -19.01 24.20 -3.52
N ILE A 110 -18.21 23.50 -4.29
CA ILE A 110 -17.73 23.89 -5.61
C ILE A 110 -18.34 22.94 -6.63
N LYS A 111 -19.02 23.48 -7.65
CA LYS A 111 -19.56 22.68 -8.74
C LYS A 111 -18.71 22.86 -9.99
N ILE A 112 -18.26 21.76 -10.54
CA ILE A 112 -17.38 21.72 -11.72
C ILE A 112 -18.09 20.93 -12.81
N HIS A 113 -18.22 21.52 -13.99
CA HIS A 113 -18.60 20.80 -15.20
C HIS A 113 -17.37 20.62 -16.07
N TYR A 114 -17.04 19.37 -16.45
CA TYR A 114 -15.84 19.04 -17.19
C TYR A 114 -16.05 17.90 -18.17
N ARG A 115 -15.07 17.72 -19.04
CA ARG A 115 -15.00 16.63 -20.00
C ARG A 115 -13.63 15.97 -19.97
N HIS A 116 -13.62 14.63 -20.02
CA HIS A 116 -12.41 13.88 -20.37
C HIS A 116 -12.23 13.92 -21.89
N LYS A 117 -11.00 14.15 -22.34
CA LYS A 117 -10.63 14.20 -23.75
C LYS A 117 -10.46 12.82 -24.34
N GLU A 118 -10.53 12.70 -25.68
CA GLU A 118 -10.31 11.45 -26.41
C GLU A 118 -8.82 11.09 -26.44
N ILE A 119 -8.23 10.75 -25.29
CA ILE A 119 -6.81 10.38 -25.17
C ILE A 119 -6.64 9.10 -24.33
N TYR A 120 -5.47 8.48 -24.44
CA TYR A 120 -5.01 7.45 -23.53
C TYR A 120 -4.05 8.06 -22.49
N ASP A 121 -4.40 7.96 -21.22
CA ASP A 121 -3.63 8.53 -20.10
C ASP A 121 -3.28 7.53 -18.99
N SER A 122 -3.57 6.25 -19.21
CA SER A 122 -3.38 5.13 -18.27
C SER A 122 -4.30 5.08 -17.05
N SER A 123 -4.99 6.18 -16.69
CA SER A 123 -5.84 6.21 -15.49
C SER A 123 -7.33 6.08 -15.78
N PHE A 124 -7.79 6.51 -16.95
CA PHE A 124 -9.13 6.22 -17.48
C PHE A 124 -9.00 5.37 -18.74
N VAL A 125 -9.22 4.09 -18.60
CA VAL A 125 -8.98 3.12 -19.65
C VAL A 125 -10.28 2.64 -20.26
N VAL A 126 -10.41 2.79 -21.58
CA VAL A 126 -11.54 2.29 -22.37
C VAL A 126 -10.99 1.42 -23.49
N ARG A 127 -11.42 0.17 -23.54
CA ARG A 127 -11.02 -0.78 -24.59
C ARG A 127 -11.97 -1.95 -24.70
N ASP A 128 -12.42 -2.23 -25.92
CA ASP A 128 -13.20 -3.42 -26.27
C ASP A 128 -14.46 -3.62 -25.37
N GLY A 129 -15.11 -2.52 -24.98
CA GLY A 129 -16.29 -2.52 -24.12
C GLY A 129 -16.00 -2.74 -22.64
N ILE A 130 -14.73 -2.62 -22.23
CA ILE A 130 -14.32 -2.51 -20.82
C ILE A 130 -13.96 -1.05 -20.53
N VAL A 131 -14.42 -0.56 -19.39
CA VAL A 131 -14.01 0.72 -18.81
C VAL A 131 -13.55 0.47 -17.38
N TYR A 132 -12.36 0.95 -17.03
CA TYR A 132 -11.88 0.94 -15.65
C TYR A 132 -10.97 2.13 -15.38
N THR A 133 -10.78 2.44 -14.09
CA THR A 133 -9.83 3.45 -13.62
C THR A 133 -8.67 2.80 -12.87
N ASP A 134 -7.48 3.43 -12.97
CA ASP A 134 -6.24 3.03 -12.31
C ASP A 134 -5.52 4.30 -11.84
N ASN A 135 -5.49 4.53 -10.53
CA ASN A 135 -5.17 5.84 -9.99
C ASN A 135 -3.86 5.91 -9.21
N GLU A 136 -3.29 4.80 -8.82
CA GLU A 136 -2.05 4.81 -8.05
C GLU A 136 -0.84 5.18 -8.93
N PRO A 137 0.08 6.03 -8.44
CA PRO A 137 0.01 6.80 -7.21
C PRO A 137 -0.75 8.14 -7.33
N VAL A 138 -0.84 8.76 -8.52
CA VAL A 138 -1.38 10.13 -8.74
C VAL A 138 -2.21 10.21 -10.03
N GLY A 139 -2.99 9.19 -10.29
CA GLY A 139 -3.78 9.04 -11.50
C GLY A 139 -5.18 9.66 -11.45
N ALA A 140 -5.75 9.88 -10.26
CA ALA A 140 -7.10 10.40 -10.11
C ALA A 140 -7.29 11.75 -10.81
N ARG A 141 -6.31 12.63 -10.71
CA ARG A 141 -6.25 13.96 -11.38
C ARG A 141 -6.35 13.93 -12.90
N LYS A 142 -6.25 12.75 -13.52
CA LYS A 142 -6.35 12.61 -14.98
C LYS A 142 -7.79 12.46 -15.44
N TRP A 143 -8.73 12.05 -14.55
CA TRP A 143 -10.12 11.83 -14.97
C TRP A 143 -11.17 12.59 -14.13
N PHE A 144 -10.80 13.15 -12.97
CA PHE A 144 -11.60 14.13 -12.24
C PHE A 144 -10.74 15.15 -11.51
N PRO A 145 -11.15 16.43 -11.40
CA PRO A 145 -10.48 17.44 -10.59
C PRO A 145 -10.50 17.06 -9.12
N CYS A 146 -9.35 17.03 -8.43
CA CYS A 146 -9.29 16.61 -7.03
C CYS A 146 -8.08 17.18 -6.29
N ASN A 147 -8.06 17.08 -4.99
CA ASN A 147 -6.85 17.21 -4.17
C ASN A 147 -6.18 15.83 -4.13
N ASP A 148 -5.31 15.55 -5.11
CA ASP A 148 -4.79 14.21 -5.39
C ASP A 148 -3.56 13.89 -4.55
N VAL A 149 -3.77 13.73 -3.26
CA VAL A 149 -2.76 13.32 -2.26
C VAL A 149 -3.33 12.22 -1.36
N PRO A 150 -2.54 11.25 -0.93
CA PRO A 150 -3.04 10.14 -0.11
C PRO A 150 -3.54 10.59 1.28
N SER A 151 -3.08 11.76 1.74
CA SER A 151 -3.46 12.32 3.04
C SER A 151 -4.88 12.91 3.11
N ASP A 152 -5.51 13.20 1.97
CA ASP A 152 -6.85 13.81 1.94
C ASP A 152 -7.92 12.75 1.68
N LYS A 153 -8.31 12.04 2.74
CA LYS A 153 -9.37 11.03 2.69
C LYS A 153 -10.74 11.68 2.84
N THR A 154 -11.66 11.32 1.97
CA THR A 154 -12.95 12.00 1.83
C THR A 154 -14.10 11.03 1.61
N MET A 155 -15.32 11.47 1.89
CA MET A 155 -16.53 10.72 1.52
C MET A 155 -16.70 10.76 -0.01
N LEU A 156 -17.21 9.65 -0.57
CA LEU A 156 -17.37 9.49 -2.01
C LEU A 156 -18.79 9.05 -2.38
N GLU A 157 -19.36 9.75 -3.33
CA GLU A 157 -20.62 9.38 -3.99
C GLU A 157 -20.39 9.41 -5.50
N ILE A 158 -20.77 8.33 -6.21
CA ILE A 158 -20.59 8.21 -7.66
C ILE A 158 -21.90 7.82 -8.30
N THR A 159 -22.39 8.65 -9.20
CA THR A 159 -23.51 8.34 -10.10
C THR A 159 -22.96 8.12 -11.50
N ILE A 160 -23.26 6.97 -12.13
CA ILE A 160 -22.69 6.59 -13.42
C ILE A 160 -23.80 6.17 -14.39
N GLN A 161 -23.83 6.79 -15.56
CA GLN A 161 -24.76 6.48 -16.64
C GLN A 161 -24.06 5.60 -17.69
N VAL A 162 -24.64 4.44 -17.97
CA VAL A 162 -24.08 3.43 -18.90
C VAL A 162 -25.21 2.82 -19.76
N PRO A 163 -24.92 2.12 -20.88
CA PRO A 163 -25.90 1.27 -21.55
C PRO A 163 -26.49 0.22 -20.61
N LYS A 164 -27.75 -0.15 -20.78
CA LYS A 164 -28.52 -1.03 -19.87
C LYS A 164 -27.95 -2.45 -19.70
N ASP A 165 -27.11 -2.92 -20.61
CA ASP A 165 -26.48 -4.24 -20.59
C ASP A 165 -25.06 -4.22 -20.00
N VAL A 166 -24.62 -3.08 -19.46
CA VAL A 166 -23.35 -2.93 -18.75
C VAL A 166 -23.53 -3.33 -17.29
N ILE A 167 -22.65 -4.20 -16.82
CA ILE A 167 -22.50 -4.52 -15.40
C ILE A 167 -21.26 -3.80 -14.91
N LEU A 168 -21.40 -3.06 -13.81
CA LEU A 168 -20.36 -2.15 -13.29
C LEU A 168 -20.26 -2.22 -11.77
N GLY A 169 -19.03 -2.17 -11.25
CA GLY A 169 -18.71 -1.96 -9.85
C GLY A 169 -17.98 -0.63 -9.65
N ALA A 170 -18.16 -0.03 -8.47
CA ALA A 170 -17.37 1.08 -7.97
C ALA A 170 -17.14 0.93 -6.46
N ASN A 171 -16.40 1.84 -5.84
CA ASN A 171 -16.19 1.85 -4.39
C ASN A 171 -17.53 1.99 -3.64
N GLY A 172 -17.55 1.49 -2.40
CA GLY A 172 -18.71 1.60 -1.52
C GLY A 172 -19.87 0.66 -1.87
N MET A 173 -21.04 0.93 -1.34
CA MET A 173 -22.27 0.16 -1.55
C MET A 173 -23.04 0.68 -2.77
N LEU A 174 -23.65 -0.24 -3.51
CA LEU A 174 -24.67 0.11 -4.50
C LEU A 174 -25.92 0.60 -3.75
N ALA A 175 -26.12 1.92 -3.77
CA ALA A 175 -27.24 2.57 -3.08
C ALA A 175 -28.52 2.53 -3.91
N ASP A 176 -28.41 2.70 -5.24
CA ASP A 176 -29.54 2.67 -6.15
C ASP A 176 -29.12 2.27 -7.57
N SER A 177 -30.06 1.75 -8.34
CA SER A 177 -29.91 1.57 -9.78
C SER A 177 -31.26 1.71 -10.47
N SER A 178 -31.30 2.49 -11.54
CA SER A 178 -32.52 2.75 -12.28
C SER A 178 -32.28 2.69 -13.79
N VAL A 179 -33.28 2.19 -14.52
CA VAL A 179 -33.23 2.11 -15.99
C VAL A 179 -34.24 3.10 -16.59
N SER A 180 -33.78 3.93 -17.51
CA SER A 180 -34.61 4.78 -18.31
C SER A 180 -34.23 4.64 -19.79
N ASN A 181 -35.17 4.15 -20.60
CA ASN A 181 -34.91 3.76 -22.00
C ASN A 181 -33.76 2.71 -22.09
N ASP A 182 -32.66 3.06 -22.77
CA ASP A 182 -31.49 2.23 -22.93
C ASP A 182 -30.34 2.59 -21.97
N THR A 183 -30.58 3.52 -21.02
CA THR A 183 -29.60 3.98 -20.03
C THR A 183 -29.88 3.34 -18.67
N LEU A 184 -28.86 2.73 -18.10
CA LEU A 184 -28.81 2.28 -16.72
C LEU A 184 -27.97 3.28 -15.93
N THR A 185 -28.52 3.80 -14.84
CA THR A 185 -27.84 4.68 -13.90
C THR A 185 -27.55 3.91 -12.63
N TYR A 186 -26.29 3.83 -12.23
CA TYR A 186 -25.85 3.29 -10.95
C TYR A 186 -25.53 4.43 -10.00
N LYS A 187 -25.87 4.25 -8.71
CA LYS A 187 -25.45 5.14 -7.63
C LYS A 187 -24.69 4.35 -6.57
N TRP A 188 -23.42 4.69 -6.37
CA TRP A 188 -22.53 4.08 -5.39
C TRP A 188 -22.17 5.08 -4.31
N ILE A 189 -22.10 4.63 -3.04
CA ILE A 189 -21.79 5.49 -1.89
C ILE A 189 -20.78 4.78 -1.01
N SER A 190 -19.60 5.38 -0.80
CA SER A 190 -18.66 4.94 0.22
C SER A 190 -19.09 5.50 1.58
N THR A 191 -19.30 4.61 2.55
CA THR A 191 -19.73 5.00 3.91
C THR A 191 -18.54 5.35 4.80
N LYS A 192 -17.31 5.17 4.29
CA LYS A 192 -16.06 5.48 4.97
C LYS A 192 -15.18 6.35 4.07
N PRO A 193 -14.34 7.20 4.67
CA PRO A 193 -13.42 8.03 3.91
C PRO A 193 -12.48 7.19 3.04
N ILE A 194 -12.16 7.70 1.84
CA ILE A 194 -11.32 7.07 0.84
C ILE A 194 -10.28 8.07 0.31
N ALA A 195 -9.05 7.63 0.09
CA ALA A 195 -8.04 8.41 -0.62
C ALA A 195 -8.29 8.38 -2.13
N THR A 196 -7.91 9.44 -2.84
CA THR A 196 -8.16 9.57 -4.29
C THR A 196 -7.53 8.45 -5.11
N TYR A 197 -6.34 7.96 -4.73
CA TYR A 197 -5.66 6.88 -5.44
C TYR A 197 -6.40 5.54 -5.38
N LEU A 198 -7.30 5.35 -4.40
CA LEU A 198 -8.13 4.15 -4.20
C LEU A 198 -9.50 4.24 -4.87
N VAL A 199 -9.84 5.38 -5.47
CA VAL A 199 -11.14 5.55 -6.16
C VAL A 199 -11.13 4.73 -7.44
N CYS A 200 -12.12 3.83 -7.57
CA CYS A 200 -12.15 2.88 -8.67
C CYS A 200 -13.53 2.68 -9.25
N ILE A 201 -13.58 2.55 -10.56
CA ILE A 201 -14.73 2.13 -11.35
C ILE A 201 -14.25 1.02 -12.28
N ALA A 202 -15.01 -0.08 -12.38
CA ALA A 202 -14.73 -1.14 -13.34
C ALA A 202 -16.04 -1.69 -13.91
N GLY A 203 -16.21 -1.65 -15.23
CA GLY A 203 -17.43 -2.09 -15.90
C GLY A 203 -17.19 -2.68 -17.29
N LYS A 204 -18.11 -3.52 -17.72
CA LYS A 204 -18.08 -4.15 -19.04
C LYS A 204 -19.49 -4.50 -19.51
N VAL A 205 -19.70 -4.42 -20.82
CA VAL A 205 -20.89 -5.02 -21.46
C VAL A 205 -20.90 -6.52 -21.20
N LYS A 206 -21.97 -7.00 -20.54
CA LYS A 206 -22.14 -8.42 -20.19
C LYS A 206 -21.00 -8.98 -19.35
N PHE A 207 -20.54 -8.24 -18.35
CA PHE A 207 -19.69 -8.80 -17.30
C PHE A 207 -20.43 -9.93 -16.58
N ASN A 208 -19.73 -10.99 -16.16
CA ASN A 208 -20.30 -11.92 -15.22
C ASN A 208 -20.20 -11.33 -13.82
N LEU A 209 -21.25 -11.49 -13.02
CA LEU A 209 -21.28 -11.04 -11.63
C LEU A 209 -21.80 -12.16 -10.74
N ASP A 210 -20.95 -12.57 -9.81
CA ASP A 210 -21.36 -13.44 -8.70
C ASP A 210 -21.44 -12.62 -7.42
N VAL A 211 -22.46 -12.83 -6.62
CA VAL A 211 -22.62 -12.19 -5.31
C VAL A 211 -22.78 -13.26 -4.24
N THR A 212 -21.90 -13.23 -3.27
CA THR A 212 -21.97 -14.02 -2.04
C THR A 212 -21.92 -13.11 -0.83
N TYR A 213 -21.94 -13.67 0.37
CA TYR A 213 -21.93 -12.86 1.60
C TYR A 213 -20.97 -13.47 2.61
N TRP A 214 -20.29 -12.59 3.35
CA TRP A 214 -19.57 -12.93 4.55
C TRP A 214 -20.30 -12.33 5.75
N ASN A 215 -20.47 -13.10 6.82
CA ASN A 215 -21.09 -12.60 8.04
C ASN A 215 -20.03 -12.04 8.97
N ARG A 216 -20.09 -10.75 9.27
CA ARG A 216 -19.18 -10.12 10.20
C ARG A 216 -19.36 -10.71 11.62
N PRO A 217 -18.28 -11.17 12.28
CA PRO A 217 -18.40 -11.93 13.54
C PRO A 217 -19.07 -11.18 14.69
N SER A 218 -18.90 -9.84 14.80
CA SER A 218 -19.40 -9.07 15.96
C SER A 218 -20.92 -8.89 15.99
N ASP A 219 -21.54 -8.67 14.83
CA ASP A 219 -22.95 -8.28 14.73
C ASP A 219 -23.75 -9.14 13.74
N ASN A 220 -23.09 -10.10 13.09
CA ASN A 220 -23.66 -10.95 12.06
C ASN A 220 -24.20 -10.19 10.83
N GLU A 221 -23.71 -8.95 10.61
CA GLU A 221 -24.03 -8.19 9.39
C GLU A 221 -23.52 -8.93 8.17
N LYS A 222 -24.36 -9.00 7.13
CA LYS A 222 -24.03 -9.65 5.86
C LYS A 222 -23.29 -8.68 4.94
N ILE A 223 -21.97 -8.79 4.92
CA ILE A 223 -21.12 -8.02 4.03
C ILE A 223 -21.14 -8.66 2.63
N PRO A 224 -21.58 -7.96 1.57
CA PRO A 224 -21.61 -8.52 0.24
C PRO A 224 -20.19 -8.68 -0.33
N LEU A 225 -19.92 -9.85 -0.89
CA LEU A 225 -18.73 -10.19 -1.65
C LEU A 225 -19.12 -10.27 -3.11
N ARG A 226 -18.56 -9.42 -3.97
CA ARG A 226 -18.95 -9.29 -5.37
C ARG A 226 -17.76 -9.61 -6.27
N PHE A 227 -17.98 -10.46 -7.28
CA PHE A 227 -16.94 -10.93 -8.19
C PHE A 227 -17.36 -10.63 -9.62
N TYR A 228 -16.69 -9.64 -10.22
CA TYR A 228 -16.90 -9.23 -11.60
C TYR A 228 -15.81 -9.86 -12.48
N TRP A 229 -16.18 -10.75 -13.39
CA TRP A 229 -15.23 -11.51 -14.18
C TRP A 229 -15.65 -11.64 -15.64
N GLN A 230 -14.71 -11.94 -16.52
CA GLN A 230 -14.93 -11.98 -17.96
C GLN A 230 -15.14 -13.40 -18.46
N THR A 231 -16.02 -13.56 -19.46
CA THR A 231 -16.16 -14.82 -20.18
C THR A 231 -14.82 -15.18 -20.84
N GLY A 232 -14.34 -16.40 -20.60
CA GLY A 232 -13.06 -16.91 -21.07
C GLY A 232 -11.98 -16.99 -19.99
N GLU A 233 -12.19 -16.40 -18.83
CA GLU A 233 -11.30 -16.58 -17.68
C GLU A 233 -11.46 -17.96 -17.03
N THR A 234 -10.45 -18.39 -16.29
CA THR A 234 -10.39 -19.72 -15.67
C THR A 234 -11.34 -19.83 -14.47
N VAL A 235 -12.54 -20.34 -14.69
CA VAL A 235 -13.61 -20.47 -13.68
C VAL A 235 -13.14 -21.20 -12.41
N PHE A 236 -12.23 -22.18 -12.54
CA PHE A 236 -11.67 -22.88 -11.39
C PHE A 236 -10.93 -21.91 -10.43
N ASN A 237 -10.10 -21.02 -10.97
CA ASN A 237 -9.36 -20.02 -10.19
C ASN A 237 -10.30 -19.01 -9.54
N ILE A 238 -11.30 -18.52 -10.30
CA ILE A 238 -12.34 -17.63 -9.78
C ILE A 238 -13.07 -18.26 -8.59
N ASN A 239 -13.52 -19.50 -8.74
CA ASN A 239 -14.22 -20.22 -7.67
C ASN A 239 -13.32 -20.48 -6.45
N ASN A 240 -12.02 -20.70 -6.67
CA ASN A 240 -11.07 -20.85 -5.59
C ASN A 240 -10.99 -19.55 -4.77
N VAL A 241 -10.75 -18.40 -5.40
CA VAL A 241 -10.72 -17.09 -4.71
C VAL A 241 -12.06 -16.80 -4.03
N LYS A 242 -13.20 -17.05 -4.69
CA LYS A 242 -14.54 -16.90 -4.07
C LYS A 242 -14.69 -17.70 -2.79
N THR A 243 -14.17 -18.93 -2.76
CA THR A 243 -14.25 -19.81 -1.59
C THR A 243 -13.29 -19.39 -0.48
N LYS A 244 -12.12 -18.86 -0.84
CA LYS A 244 -11.06 -18.47 0.11
C LYS A 244 -11.25 -17.08 0.70
N THR A 245 -11.86 -16.16 -0.02
CA THR A 245 -12.10 -14.78 0.44
C THR A 245 -12.74 -14.70 1.84
N PRO A 246 -13.84 -15.43 2.16
CA PRO A 246 -14.40 -15.42 3.52
C PRO A 246 -13.40 -15.89 4.58
N VAL A 247 -12.58 -16.90 4.26
CA VAL A 247 -11.58 -17.45 5.19
C VAL A 247 -10.43 -16.46 5.45
N MET A 248 -10.01 -15.72 4.41
CA MET A 248 -9.03 -14.64 4.54
C MET A 248 -9.56 -13.50 5.40
N LEU A 249 -10.84 -13.11 5.19
CA LEU A 249 -11.51 -12.11 6.03
C LEU A 249 -11.60 -12.55 7.50
N ASP A 250 -11.93 -13.81 7.77
CA ASP A 250 -11.94 -14.36 9.14
C ASP A 250 -10.56 -14.30 9.79
N LEU A 251 -9.50 -14.70 9.04
CA LEU A 251 -8.13 -14.69 9.53
C LEU A 251 -7.68 -13.26 9.88
N TYR A 252 -7.81 -12.34 8.93
CA TYR A 252 -7.33 -10.97 9.11
C TYR A 252 -8.18 -10.18 10.11
N SER A 253 -9.50 -10.40 10.13
CA SER A 253 -10.37 -9.81 11.15
C SER A 253 -9.99 -10.24 12.57
N LYS A 254 -9.60 -11.51 12.75
CA LYS A 254 -9.10 -12.02 14.04
C LYS A 254 -7.77 -11.39 14.46
N LEU A 255 -6.86 -11.13 13.50
CA LEU A 255 -5.52 -10.62 13.77
C LEU A 255 -5.47 -9.11 13.92
N PHE A 256 -6.28 -8.40 13.13
CA PHE A 256 -6.17 -6.95 12.96
C PHE A 256 -7.45 -6.18 13.35
N GLY A 257 -8.50 -6.87 13.82
CA GLY A 257 -9.81 -6.26 14.04
C GLY A 257 -10.70 -6.44 12.81
N GLU A 258 -12.00 -6.30 13.02
CA GLU A 258 -13.01 -6.62 12.01
C GLU A 258 -12.82 -5.89 10.70
N TYR A 259 -13.23 -6.54 9.60
CA TYR A 259 -13.24 -5.94 8.27
C TYR A 259 -13.95 -4.59 8.29
N PRO A 260 -13.27 -3.49 7.91
CA PRO A 260 -13.72 -2.15 8.24
C PRO A 260 -14.79 -1.56 7.31
N PHE A 261 -15.06 -2.22 6.17
CA PHE A 261 -15.87 -1.63 5.11
C PHE A 261 -17.19 -2.39 4.88
N GLU A 262 -18.06 -1.75 4.12
CA GLU A 262 -19.43 -2.18 3.83
C GLU A 262 -19.55 -3.24 2.74
N LYS A 263 -18.50 -3.49 1.97
CA LYS A 263 -18.45 -4.43 0.84
C LYS A 263 -17.02 -4.84 0.57
N LEU A 264 -16.81 -6.04 0.02
CA LEU A 264 -15.58 -6.40 -0.68
C LEU A 264 -15.93 -6.87 -2.09
N ALA A 265 -15.20 -6.41 -3.09
CA ALA A 265 -15.40 -6.84 -4.45
C ALA A 265 -14.07 -7.03 -5.19
N TYR A 266 -14.13 -7.80 -6.27
CA TYR A 266 -13.06 -7.97 -7.24
C TYR A 266 -13.60 -7.71 -8.63
N ALA A 267 -12.82 -7.05 -9.48
CA ALA A 267 -13.15 -6.86 -10.89
C ALA A 267 -11.93 -7.09 -11.78
N THR A 268 -12.07 -7.93 -12.81
CA THR A 268 -11.00 -8.08 -13.80
C THR A 268 -11.01 -6.92 -14.78
N THR A 269 -9.83 -6.43 -15.06
CA THR A 269 -9.54 -5.36 -16.02
C THR A 269 -9.23 -5.94 -17.42
N ASN A 270 -8.43 -5.29 -18.20
CA ASN A 270 -7.94 -5.80 -19.49
C ASN A 270 -6.41 -5.90 -19.50
N LYS A 271 -5.84 -6.33 -20.62
CA LYS A 271 -4.39 -6.53 -20.78
C LYS A 271 -3.53 -5.26 -20.73
N ASP A 272 -4.16 -4.08 -20.70
CA ASP A 272 -3.45 -2.80 -20.58
C ASP A 272 -3.17 -2.47 -19.11
N PHE A 273 -3.81 -3.17 -18.17
CA PHE A 273 -3.51 -3.11 -16.75
C PHE A 273 -2.14 -3.76 -16.49
N GLN A 274 -1.23 -2.98 -15.93
CA GLN A 274 0.19 -3.36 -15.82
C GLN A 274 0.51 -4.12 -14.54
N TRP A 275 -0.39 -4.09 -13.57
CA TRP A 275 -0.23 -4.70 -12.26
C TRP A 275 -0.86 -6.10 -12.20
N GLY A 276 -0.54 -6.89 -11.17
CA GLY A 276 -1.26 -8.13 -10.87
C GLY A 276 -2.64 -7.82 -10.29
N GLY A 277 -2.67 -7.00 -9.27
CA GLY A 277 -3.83 -6.46 -8.59
C GLY A 277 -3.64 -4.99 -8.24
N MET A 278 -4.69 -4.38 -7.73
CA MET A 278 -4.71 -3.05 -7.12
C MET A 278 -5.79 -3.04 -6.03
N GLU A 279 -5.41 -2.62 -4.85
CA GLU A 279 -6.17 -2.70 -3.61
C GLU A 279 -7.37 -1.75 -3.51
N ASN A 280 -7.80 -1.11 -4.56
CA ASN A 280 -8.85 -0.07 -4.50
C ASN A 280 -9.90 -0.38 -3.42
N GLN A 281 -10.12 0.57 -2.50
CA GLN A 281 -10.98 0.39 -1.33
C GLN A 281 -12.34 -0.21 -1.72
N THR A 282 -12.67 -1.37 -1.18
CA THR A 282 -13.90 -2.15 -1.44
C THR A 282 -14.09 -2.71 -2.86
N LEU A 283 -13.23 -2.40 -3.84
CA LEU A 283 -13.27 -2.94 -5.21
C LEU A 283 -11.86 -3.22 -5.74
N ILE A 284 -11.28 -4.31 -5.34
CA ILE A 284 -9.98 -4.79 -5.83
C ILE A 284 -10.06 -5.01 -7.34
N THR A 285 -9.12 -4.45 -8.10
CA THR A 285 -8.99 -4.77 -9.52
C THR A 285 -7.88 -5.78 -9.76
N LEU A 286 -8.09 -6.67 -10.72
CA LEU A 286 -7.16 -7.74 -11.08
C LEU A 286 -6.85 -7.72 -12.57
N CYS A 287 -5.63 -8.09 -12.95
CA CYS A 287 -5.33 -8.37 -14.34
C CYS A 287 -6.16 -9.57 -14.86
N PRO A 288 -6.36 -9.71 -16.18
CA PRO A 288 -7.10 -10.84 -16.73
C PRO A 288 -6.50 -12.18 -16.28
N ASP A 289 -7.35 -13.08 -15.78
CA ASP A 289 -6.98 -14.42 -15.30
C ASP A 289 -6.04 -14.47 -14.09
N CYS A 290 -5.86 -13.33 -13.38
CA CYS A 290 -5.00 -13.20 -12.19
C CYS A 290 -5.71 -13.64 -10.88
N TRP A 291 -6.68 -14.52 -10.96
CA TRP A 291 -7.41 -15.07 -9.81
C TRP A 291 -6.55 -16.08 -9.04
N THR A 292 -5.57 -15.60 -8.25
CA THR A 292 -4.73 -16.46 -7.40
C THR A 292 -4.98 -16.18 -5.93
N GLU A 293 -4.73 -17.17 -5.06
CA GLU A 293 -4.89 -16.98 -3.61
C GLU A 293 -3.87 -15.99 -3.04
N ASP A 294 -2.63 -16.07 -3.50
CA ASP A 294 -1.55 -15.21 -3.00
C ASP A 294 -1.84 -13.73 -3.32
N LEU A 295 -2.26 -13.43 -4.56
CA LEU A 295 -2.66 -12.08 -4.94
C LEU A 295 -3.91 -11.64 -4.16
N ALA A 296 -4.95 -12.48 -4.08
CA ALA A 296 -6.17 -12.13 -3.36
C ALA A 296 -5.92 -11.83 -1.88
N CYS A 297 -5.05 -12.59 -1.21
CA CYS A 297 -4.75 -12.33 0.21
C CYS A 297 -3.89 -11.08 0.41
N HIS A 298 -3.02 -10.73 -0.55
CA HIS A 298 -2.29 -9.47 -0.60
C HIS A 298 -3.26 -8.28 -0.67
N GLU A 299 -4.11 -8.25 -1.69
CA GLU A 299 -5.09 -7.17 -1.92
C GLU A 299 -6.13 -7.04 -0.79
N ILE A 300 -6.53 -8.16 -0.16
CA ILE A 300 -7.41 -8.10 1.03
C ILE A 300 -6.68 -7.47 2.21
N ALA A 301 -5.39 -7.74 2.41
CA ALA A 301 -4.63 -7.20 3.53
C ALA A 301 -4.54 -5.67 3.48
N HIS A 302 -4.46 -5.11 2.29
CA HIS A 302 -4.49 -3.66 2.08
C HIS A 302 -5.77 -3.01 2.62
N GLN A 303 -6.89 -3.72 2.71
CA GLN A 303 -8.10 -3.16 3.30
C GLN A 303 -7.90 -2.73 4.78
N TRP A 304 -6.86 -3.24 5.47
CA TRP A 304 -6.39 -2.75 6.78
C TRP A 304 -5.16 -1.85 6.65
N PHE A 305 -4.18 -2.25 5.82
CA PHE A 305 -2.88 -1.57 5.66
C PHE A 305 -2.81 -0.90 4.30
N GLY A 306 -3.33 0.33 4.20
CA GLY A 306 -3.49 1.10 2.97
C GLY A 306 -4.85 1.80 2.92
N ASP A 307 -5.94 1.05 3.08
CA ASP A 307 -7.30 1.58 2.95
C ASP A 307 -7.87 2.07 4.28
N LEU A 308 -7.83 1.24 5.35
CA LEU A 308 -8.29 1.68 6.67
C LEU A 308 -7.36 2.75 7.23
N ILE A 309 -6.07 2.48 7.23
CA ILE A 309 -5.01 3.41 7.63
C ILE A 309 -4.11 3.62 6.43
N THR A 310 -4.17 4.81 5.86
CA THR A 310 -3.47 5.18 4.62
C THR A 310 -2.15 5.87 4.94
N PRO A 311 -1.06 5.65 4.18
CA PRO A 311 0.17 6.43 4.32
C PRO A 311 -0.14 7.91 4.16
N LEU A 312 0.47 8.76 5.00
CA LEU A 312 0.30 10.19 4.84
C LEU A 312 0.97 10.71 3.56
N ARG A 313 2.07 10.06 3.15
CA ARG A 313 2.93 10.43 2.02
C ARG A 313 3.48 9.20 1.33
N TRP A 314 3.95 9.36 0.11
CA TRP A 314 4.51 8.25 -0.67
C TRP A 314 5.84 7.70 -0.09
N SER A 315 6.56 8.46 0.74
CA SER A 315 7.69 7.94 1.51
C SER A 315 7.31 6.86 2.52
N ASP A 316 6.03 6.82 2.91
CA ASP A 316 5.47 5.88 3.88
C ASP A 316 4.87 4.61 3.22
N ILE A 317 4.97 4.45 1.89
CA ILE A 317 4.35 3.36 1.10
C ILE A 317 4.73 1.95 1.58
N TRP A 318 5.90 1.79 2.21
CA TRP A 318 6.32 0.52 2.78
C TRP A 318 5.34 -0.02 3.84
N LEU A 319 4.55 0.87 4.48
CA LEU A 319 3.50 0.51 5.44
C LEU A 319 2.32 -0.20 4.76
N ASN A 320 2.06 0.09 3.48
CA ASN A 320 1.07 -0.65 2.69
C ASN A 320 1.68 -1.97 2.23
N GLU A 321 2.65 -1.92 1.35
CA GLU A 321 3.17 -3.04 0.61
C GLU A 321 3.91 -4.05 1.49
N GLY A 322 4.66 -3.55 2.46
CA GLY A 322 5.38 -4.41 3.41
C GLY A 322 4.43 -5.22 4.29
N PHE A 323 3.34 -4.62 4.76
CA PHE A 323 2.33 -5.34 5.54
C PHE A 323 1.49 -6.28 4.67
N ALA A 324 1.09 -5.88 3.47
CA ALA A 324 0.36 -6.75 2.55
C ALA A 324 1.20 -7.98 2.15
N THR A 325 2.48 -7.78 1.77
CA THR A 325 3.42 -8.89 1.51
C THR A 325 3.61 -9.79 2.74
N TYR A 326 3.74 -9.21 3.92
CA TYR A 326 3.83 -10.00 5.15
C TYR A 326 2.57 -10.83 5.41
N CYS A 327 1.39 -10.30 5.09
CA CYS A 327 0.11 -11.01 5.23
C CYS A 327 -0.03 -12.21 4.28
N GLU A 328 0.63 -12.21 3.12
CA GLU A 328 0.76 -13.43 2.29
C GLU A 328 1.49 -14.53 3.09
N GLY A 329 2.54 -14.15 3.85
CA GLY A 329 3.22 -15.07 4.77
C GLY A 329 2.30 -15.62 5.85
N LEU A 330 1.41 -14.79 6.43
CA LEU A 330 0.41 -15.23 7.40
C LEU A 330 -0.65 -16.16 6.77
N TRP A 331 -1.05 -15.90 5.54
CA TRP A 331 -1.92 -16.81 4.79
C TRP A 331 -1.22 -18.15 4.53
N ALA A 332 0.06 -18.13 4.15
CA ALA A 332 0.87 -19.35 4.01
C ALA A 332 1.03 -20.10 5.35
N GLU A 333 1.13 -19.39 6.48
CA GLU A 333 1.14 -19.97 7.83
C GLU A 333 -0.19 -20.65 8.17
N TYR A 334 -1.31 -19.99 7.87
CA TYR A 334 -2.65 -20.53 8.07
C TYR A 334 -2.87 -21.82 7.28
N GLN A 335 -2.45 -21.85 6.01
CA GLN A 335 -2.66 -22.98 5.12
C GLN A 335 -1.72 -24.17 5.39
N ARG A 336 -0.45 -23.91 5.71
CA ARG A 336 0.64 -24.92 5.70
C ARG A 336 1.47 -24.93 6.99
N GLY A 337 1.01 -24.18 8.02
CA GLY A 337 1.70 -24.03 9.29
C GLY A 337 3.04 -23.30 9.18
N SER A 338 3.85 -23.37 10.23
CA SER A 338 5.17 -22.70 10.32
C SER A 338 6.09 -22.98 9.12
N LYS A 339 5.98 -24.16 8.48
CA LYS A 339 6.78 -24.47 7.29
C LYS A 339 6.38 -23.59 6.10
N GLY A 340 5.08 -23.37 5.89
CA GLY A 340 4.57 -22.49 4.84
C GLY A 340 5.06 -21.06 5.03
N TYR A 341 4.92 -20.53 6.24
CA TYR A 341 5.41 -19.20 6.62
C TYR A 341 6.91 -19.04 6.36
N LYS A 342 7.74 -19.93 6.93
CA LYS A 342 9.20 -19.86 6.78
C LYS A 342 9.64 -19.93 5.31
N SER A 343 8.98 -20.77 4.51
CA SER A 343 9.29 -20.87 3.07
C SER A 343 8.95 -19.58 2.33
N PHE A 344 7.81 -18.94 2.65
CA PHE A 344 7.41 -17.69 2.04
C PHE A 344 8.38 -16.55 2.40
N ILE A 345 8.67 -16.35 3.69
CA ILE A 345 9.59 -15.29 4.14
C ILE A 345 11.01 -15.49 3.59
N ALA A 346 11.49 -16.75 3.50
CA ALA A 346 12.79 -17.03 2.88
C ALA A 346 12.80 -16.70 1.38
N TYR A 347 11.71 -16.93 0.68
CA TYR A 347 11.57 -16.57 -0.74
C TYR A 347 11.58 -15.04 -0.93
N GLU A 348 10.86 -14.29 -0.10
CA GLU A 348 10.90 -12.82 -0.15
C GLU A 348 12.30 -12.28 0.19
N ALA A 349 12.98 -12.84 1.19
CA ALA A 349 14.35 -12.48 1.50
C ALA A 349 15.29 -12.73 0.30
N GLU A 350 15.13 -13.85 -0.41
CA GLU A 350 15.92 -14.17 -1.61
C GLU A 350 15.67 -13.15 -2.74
N LYS A 351 14.41 -12.75 -2.98
CA LYS A 351 14.08 -11.70 -3.96
C LYS A 351 14.81 -10.39 -3.64
N TYR A 352 14.78 -9.97 -2.36
CA TYR A 352 15.51 -8.80 -1.92
C TYR A 352 17.03 -8.96 -2.11
N LEU A 353 17.63 -10.04 -1.60
CA LEU A 353 19.09 -10.24 -1.65
C LEU A 353 19.63 -10.26 -3.09
N ARG A 354 18.86 -10.81 -4.05
CA ARG A 354 19.21 -10.81 -5.48
C ARG A 354 19.00 -9.47 -6.17
N GLY A 355 17.97 -8.73 -5.77
CA GLY A 355 17.54 -7.50 -6.44
C GLY A 355 17.89 -6.22 -5.69
N ASN A 356 18.63 -6.28 -4.57
CA ASN A 356 18.95 -5.13 -3.73
C ASN A 356 19.70 -4.03 -4.50
N PRO A 357 19.10 -2.86 -4.70
CA PRO A 357 19.72 -1.75 -5.41
C PRO A 357 20.68 -0.93 -4.55
N GLY A 358 20.77 -1.22 -3.25
CA GLY A 358 21.71 -0.56 -2.33
C GLY A 358 21.22 0.76 -1.72
N TRP A 359 19.92 1.05 -1.75
CA TRP A 359 19.34 2.24 -1.10
C TRP A 359 18.47 1.89 0.13
N ALA A 360 18.12 2.91 0.93
CA ALA A 360 17.31 2.76 2.13
C ALA A 360 15.83 2.54 1.78
N LEU A 361 15.10 1.80 2.62
CA LEU A 361 13.68 1.51 2.37
C LEU A 361 12.81 2.78 2.44
N TYR A 362 13.10 3.69 3.38
CA TYR A 362 12.44 4.98 3.51
C TYR A 362 13.24 6.07 2.81
N ASN A 363 12.59 6.86 1.97
CA ASN A 363 13.22 8.00 1.30
C ASN A 363 12.34 9.26 1.45
N LYS A 364 12.82 10.22 2.24
CA LYS A 364 12.13 11.49 2.53
C LYS A 364 11.93 12.39 1.30
N GLU A 365 12.72 12.23 0.25
CA GLU A 365 12.58 13.03 -0.98
C GLU A 365 11.23 12.75 -1.68
N TRP A 366 10.65 11.57 -1.44
CA TRP A 366 9.33 11.19 -1.96
C TRP A 366 8.17 11.94 -1.31
N ASP A 367 8.41 12.66 -0.21
CA ASP A 367 7.44 13.61 0.37
C ASP A 367 7.20 14.82 -0.53
N VAL A 368 8.20 15.18 -1.35
CA VAL A 368 8.19 16.38 -2.20
C VAL A 368 7.91 16.03 -3.65
N LYS A 369 8.42 14.90 -4.11
CA LYS A 369 8.28 14.44 -5.49
C LYS A 369 8.09 12.92 -5.51
N VAL A 370 6.95 12.48 -6.03
CA VAL A 370 6.70 11.06 -6.29
C VAL A 370 7.71 10.55 -7.32
N PRO A 371 8.45 9.47 -7.03
CA PRO A 371 9.38 8.89 -8.00
C PRO A 371 8.63 8.14 -9.10
N GLU A 372 9.38 7.66 -10.09
CA GLU A 372 8.81 6.75 -11.10
C GLU A 372 8.30 5.45 -10.45
N ASP A 373 7.26 4.85 -11.01
CA ASP A 373 6.58 3.64 -10.50
C ASP A 373 7.57 2.49 -10.25
N SER A 374 8.56 2.30 -11.12
CA SER A 374 9.61 1.27 -10.96
C SER A 374 10.47 1.43 -9.70
N ILE A 375 10.50 2.62 -9.11
CA ILE A 375 11.20 2.95 -7.87
C ILE A 375 10.22 2.90 -6.71
N LEU A 376 9.07 3.58 -6.82
CA LEU A 376 8.05 3.63 -5.77
C LEU A 376 7.50 2.24 -5.44
N PHE A 377 7.33 1.39 -6.45
CA PHE A 377 6.84 0.00 -6.32
C PHE A 377 7.93 -1.02 -6.62
N SER A 378 9.17 -0.74 -6.19
CA SER A 378 10.30 -1.65 -6.34
C SER A 378 10.05 -2.97 -5.60
N VAL A 379 9.79 -4.06 -6.32
CA VAL A 379 9.49 -5.37 -5.73
C VAL A 379 10.54 -5.81 -4.72
N PRO A 380 11.86 -5.76 -4.98
CA PRO A 380 12.86 -6.16 -3.98
C PRO A 380 12.83 -5.30 -2.71
N MET A 381 12.48 -4.02 -2.82
CA MET A 381 12.57 -3.08 -1.70
C MET A 381 11.24 -2.91 -0.97
N ILE A 382 10.23 -2.41 -1.68
CA ILE A 382 8.98 -1.93 -1.07
C ILE A 382 8.08 -3.10 -0.65
N TYR A 383 8.16 -4.23 -1.37
CA TYR A 383 7.46 -5.48 -1.05
C TYR A 383 8.34 -6.42 -0.23
N SER A 384 9.40 -6.97 -0.83
CA SER A 384 10.17 -8.07 -0.26
C SER A 384 10.97 -7.67 0.98
N LYS A 385 11.80 -6.61 0.90
CA LYS A 385 12.53 -6.10 2.08
C LYS A 385 11.57 -5.66 3.16
N ALA A 386 10.54 -4.89 2.81
CA ALA A 386 9.57 -4.36 3.77
C ALA A 386 8.81 -5.49 4.48
N GLY A 387 8.29 -6.49 3.76
CA GLY A 387 7.66 -7.68 4.37
C GLY A 387 8.60 -8.45 5.30
N CYS A 388 9.89 -8.59 4.90
CA CYS A 388 10.92 -9.18 5.77
C CYS A 388 11.21 -8.31 7.00
N VAL A 389 11.17 -6.97 6.91
CA VAL A 389 11.31 -6.07 8.07
C VAL A 389 10.16 -6.27 9.05
N VAL A 390 8.93 -6.45 8.58
CA VAL A 390 7.77 -6.78 9.43
C VAL A 390 7.98 -8.16 10.12
N HIS A 391 8.50 -9.16 9.40
CA HIS A 391 8.89 -10.45 10.00
C HIS A 391 9.97 -10.27 11.09
N LEU A 392 11.01 -9.48 10.83
CA LEU A 392 12.05 -9.20 11.83
C LEU A 392 11.49 -8.48 13.06
N LEU A 393 10.49 -7.59 12.88
CA LEU A 393 9.79 -6.96 14.00
C LEU A 393 9.02 -8.00 14.84
N ARG A 394 8.33 -8.96 14.19
CA ARG A 394 7.69 -10.09 14.89
C ARG A 394 8.71 -10.91 15.68
N TYR A 395 9.87 -11.19 15.10
CA TYR A 395 10.95 -11.92 15.78
C TYR A 395 11.48 -11.18 17.02
N VAL A 396 11.68 -9.87 16.91
CA VAL A 396 12.15 -9.02 18.03
C VAL A 396 11.11 -8.92 19.15
N LEU A 397 9.83 -8.76 18.81
CA LEU A 397 8.74 -8.58 19.78
C LEU A 397 8.24 -9.91 20.38
N GLY A 398 8.31 -10.99 19.60
CA GLY A 398 7.61 -12.25 19.85
C GLY A 398 6.13 -12.17 19.46
N ASP A 399 5.53 -13.31 19.12
CA ASP A 399 4.20 -13.41 18.53
C ASP A 399 3.11 -12.67 19.31
N SER A 400 3.03 -12.91 20.61
CA SER A 400 1.96 -12.34 21.46
C SER A 400 2.00 -10.81 21.47
N THR A 401 3.19 -10.22 21.68
CA THR A 401 3.35 -8.76 21.70
C THR A 401 3.10 -8.17 20.31
N PHE A 402 3.66 -8.80 19.28
CA PHE A 402 3.54 -8.34 17.90
C PHE A 402 2.07 -8.24 17.45
N PHE A 403 1.32 -9.34 17.54
CA PHE A 403 -0.09 -9.36 17.09
C PHE A 403 -0.98 -8.46 17.95
N ASN A 404 -0.78 -8.44 19.28
CA ASN A 404 -1.53 -7.51 20.13
C ASN A 404 -1.27 -6.05 19.75
N THR A 405 -0.03 -5.70 19.44
CA THR A 405 0.34 -4.33 19.06
C THR A 405 -0.26 -3.95 17.71
N LEU A 406 -0.26 -4.87 16.73
CA LEU A 406 -0.92 -4.62 15.43
C LEU A 406 -2.44 -4.50 15.57
N TYR A 407 -3.07 -5.32 16.41
CA TYR A 407 -4.49 -5.20 16.70
C TYR A 407 -4.83 -3.83 17.31
N LEU A 408 -4.03 -3.36 18.26
CA LEU A 408 -4.20 -2.03 18.85
C LEU A 408 -3.98 -0.92 17.81
N TYR A 409 -3.02 -1.08 16.90
CA TYR A 409 -2.73 -0.14 15.83
C TYR A 409 -3.91 0.04 14.89
N THR A 410 -4.41 -1.04 14.31
CA THR A 410 -5.50 -1.00 13.33
C THR A 410 -6.87 -0.62 13.93
N ASN A 411 -7.00 -0.71 15.25
CA ASN A 411 -8.22 -0.29 15.98
C ASN A 411 -8.04 1.03 16.74
N ASN A 412 -6.89 1.71 16.61
CA ASN A 412 -6.69 3.02 17.23
C ASN A 412 -7.60 4.07 16.59
N PRO A 413 -8.48 4.76 17.36
CA PRO A 413 -9.39 5.76 16.83
C PRO A 413 -8.69 6.99 16.20
N GLU A 414 -7.42 7.25 16.54
CA GLU A 414 -6.64 8.34 15.95
C GLU A 414 -6.19 8.04 14.52
N PHE A 415 -6.00 6.76 14.16
CA PHE A 415 -5.51 6.35 12.85
C PHE A 415 -6.60 5.72 11.98
N LYS A 416 -7.58 5.08 12.62
CA LYS A 416 -8.64 4.35 11.92
C LYS A 416 -9.45 5.27 11.01
N TYR A 417 -9.54 4.93 9.73
CA TYR A 417 -10.11 5.74 8.64
C TYR A 417 -9.34 7.04 8.35
N GLY A 418 -8.13 7.15 8.84
CA GLY A 418 -7.23 8.30 8.65
C GLY A 418 -5.91 7.90 7.99
N ASN A 419 -4.89 8.67 8.32
CA ASN A 419 -3.55 8.56 7.76
C ASN A 419 -2.51 8.35 8.84
N ILE A 420 -1.32 7.90 8.44
CA ILE A 420 -0.19 7.73 9.33
C ILE A 420 1.14 7.99 8.61
N THR A 421 2.12 8.51 9.34
CA THR A 421 3.52 8.55 8.94
C THR A 421 4.31 7.39 9.53
N THR A 422 5.43 7.05 8.90
CA THR A 422 6.42 6.09 9.46
C THR A 422 6.83 6.47 10.89
N THR A 423 7.00 7.76 11.18
CA THR A 423 7.37 8.22 12.53
C THR A 423 6.28 7.96 13.56
N GLU A 424 5.02 8.26 13.25
CA GLU A 424 3.88 7.98 14.12
C GLU A 424 3.70 6.48 14.35
N PHE A 425 3.85 5.68 13.28
CA PHE A 425 3.84 4.22 13.38
C PHE A 425 4.92 3.71 14.35
N ILE A 426 6.19 4.15 14.20
CA ILE A 426 7.30 3.75 15.08
C ILE A 426 7.01 4.13 16.54
N ASN A 427 6.52 5.35 16.77
CA ASN A 427 6.19 5.82 18.11
C ASN A 427 5.07 5.00 18.73
N PHE A 428 4.01 4.73 17.97
CA PHE A 428 2.88 3.92 18.43
C PHE A 428 3.31 2.47 18.77
N ILE A 429 4.01 1.79 17.86
CA ILE A 429 4.48 0.41 18.05
C ILE A 429 5.43 0.32 19.26
N SER A 430 6.31 1.32 19.44
CA SER A 430 7.22 1.38 20.58
C SER A 430 6.45 1.52 21.89
N ALA A 431 5.48 2.44 21.96
CA ALA A 431 4.66 2.66 23.15
C ALA A 431 3.78 1.44 23.47
N ALA A 432 3.06 0.90 22.47
CA ALA A 432 2.14 -0.24 22.65
C ALA A 432 2.87 -1.54 23.02
N SER A 433 4.09 -1.75 22.53
CA SER A 433 4.93 -2.91 22.89
C SER A 433 5.68 -2.74 24.21
N GLY A 434 5.76 -1.52 24.76
CA GLY A 434 6.59 -1.18 25.92
C GLY A 434 8.10 -1.26 25.66
N ARG A 435 8.53 -1.21 24.38
CA ARG A 435 9.93 -1.34 23.96
C ARG A 435 10.39 -0.14 23.14
N ASN A 436 11.61 0.33 23.37
CA ASN A 436 12.22 1.29 22.44
C ASN A 436 12.67 0.56 21.18
N LEU A 437 11.99 0.82 20.05
CA LEU A 437 12.26 0.21 18.75
C LEU A 437 12.99 1.15 17.77
N ASN A 438 13.38 2.35 18.19
CA ASN A 438 14.09 3.29 17.32
C ASN A 438 15.37 2.69 16.72
N TRP A 439 16.13 1.91 17.51
CA TRP A 439 17.32 1.21 17.01
C TRP A 439 17.00 0.25 15.86
N PHE A 440 15.86 -0.46 15.95
CA PHE A 440 15.40 -1.42 14.95
C PHE A 440 15.04 -0.72 13.64
N PHE A 441 14.15 0.27 13.70
CA PHE A 441 13.69 0.99 12.51
C PHE A 441 14.80 1.85 11.89
N ASN A 442 15.69 2.45 12.71
CA ASN A 442 16.82 3.20 12.20
C ASN A 442 17.73 2.38 11.28
N GLN A 443 17.97 1.12 11.60
CA GLN A 443 18.82 0.26 10.77
C GLN A 443 18.08 -0.38 9.59
N TRP A 444 16.79 -0.72 9.73
CA TRP A 444 16.09 -1.46 8.68
C TRP A 444 15.34 -0.58 7.68
N LEU A 445 14.92 0.63 8.07
CA LEU A 445 14.23 1.58 7.18
C LEU A 445 15.15 2.64 6.61
N TYR A 446 16.01 3.26 7.44
CA TYR A 446 16.79 4.43 7.07
C TYR A 446 18.23 4.10 6.64
N GLN A 447 18.68 2.84 6.79
CA GLN A 447 20.00 2.41 6.31
C GLN A 447 19.85 1.51 5.08
N PRO A 448 20.80 1.60 4.13
CA PRO A 448 20.86 0.69 2.98
C PRO A 448 21.36 -0.69 3.40
N ASN A 449 21.14 -1.66 2.50
CA ASN A 449 21.71 -3.00 2.58
C ASN A 449 21.27 -3.84 3.80
N HIS A 450 22.11 -4.77 4.25
CA HIS A 450 21.84 -5.78 5.27
C HIS A 450 23.18 -6.29 5.87
N PRO A 451 23.16 -7.02 7.01
CA PRO A 451 24.38 -7.57 7.61
C PRO A 451 24.96 -8.73 6.80
N VAL A 452 26.29 -8.80 6.75
CA VAL A 452 27.06 -9.92 6.21
C VAL A 452 27.88 -10.51 7.33
N TYR A 453 27.53 -11.70 7.78
CA TYR A 453 28.17 -12.37 8.91
C TYR A 453 29.36 -13.23 8.47
N GLN A 454 30.47 -13.15 9.22
CA GLN A 454 31.62 -14.05 9.16
C GLN A 454 31.98 -14.43 10.58
N ASN A 455 31.26 -15.41 11.13
CA ASN A 455 31.33 -15.80 12.53
C ASN A 455 32.42 -16.86 12.76
N GLN A 456 32.95 -16.91 13.99
CA GLN A 456 33.94 -17.87 14.39
C GLN A 456 33.60 -18.47 15.76
N TYR A 457 34.00 -19.72 16.02
CA TYR A 457 33.93 -20.31 17.35
C TYR A 457 35.11 -21.22 17.62
N SER A 458 35.39 -21.42 18.90
CA SER A 458 36.32 -22.41 19.40
C SER A 458 35.68 -23.17 20.56
N SER A 459 36.14 -24.40 20.80
CA SER A 459 35.77 -25.19 21.97
C SER A 459 37.02 -25.73 22.64
N GLU A 460 37.03 -25.75 23.97
CA GLU A 460 38.12 -26.28 24.76
C GLU A 460 37.60 -27.03 25.99
N LYS A 461 38.30 -28.10 26.40
CA LYS A 461 37.98 -28.84 27.63
C LYS A 461 38.64 -28.15 28.81
N LEU A 462 37.87 -27.79 29.82
CA LEU A 462 38.33 -27.14 31.02
C LEU A 462 38.87 -28.14 32.04
N SER A 463 39.65 -27.67 33.04
CA SER A 463 40.22 -28.49 34.13
C SER A 463 39.15 -29.15 35.01
N ASN A 464 37.95 -28.60 35.08
CA ASN A 464 36.77 -29.13 35.79
C ASN A 464 35.97 -30.18 34.98
N SER A 465 36.52 -30.67 33.87
CA SER A 465 35.92 -31.64 32.93
C SER A 465 34.77 -31.09 32.09
N LYS A 466 34.35 -29.84 32.25
CA LYS A 466 33.40 -29.17 31.37
C LYS A 466 34.06 -28.74 30.06
N TRP A 467 33.20 -28.40 29.10
CA TRP A 467 33.60 -27.83 27.83
C TRP A 467 33.19 -26.37 27.77
N LYS A 468 34.11 -25.50 27.34
CA LYS A 468 33.83 -24.08 27.04
C LYS A 468 33.70 -23.89 25.55
N VAL A 469 32.67 -23.15 25.14
CA VAL A 469 32.49 -22.67 23.76
C VAL A 469 32.57 -21.16 23.77
N ASP A 470 33.54 -20.63 23.05
CA ASP A 470 33.64 -19.19 22.75
C ASP A 470 33.13 -18.95 21.32
N TYR A 471 32.09 -18.13 21.15
CA TYR A 471 31.51 -17.80 19.87
C TYR A 471 31.63 -16.32 19.61
N THR A 472 32.11 -15.90 18.41
CA THR A 472 32.22 -14.50 18.01
C THR A 472 31.28 -14.24 16.86
N ILE A 473 30.32 -13.29 17.04
CA ILE A 473 29.50 -12.78 15.97
C ILE A 473 30.22 -11.58 15.36
N ASN A 474 30.53 -11.68 14.06
CA ASN A 474 31.27 -10.67 13.33
C ASN A 474 30.54 -10.30 12.04
N GLN A 475 30.26 -9.02 11.85
CA GLN A 475 29.68 -8.46 10.62
C GLN A 475 30.78 -7.79 9.81
N VAL A 476 30.86 -8.13 8.51
CA VAL A 476 31.98 -7.74 7.61
C VAL A 476 31.56 -6.91 6.40
N GLN A 477 30.29 -6.46 6.33
CA GLN A 477 29.86 -5.54 5.29
C GLN A 477 30.58 -4.19 5.38
N THR A 478 30.84 -3.58 4.22
CA THR A 478 31.50 -2.28 4.13
C THR A 478 30.57 -1.18 3.56
N ASN A 479 29.41 -1.57 3.09
CA ASN A 479 28.40 -0.74 2.42
C ASN A 479 27.17 -0.41 3.30
N ALA A 480 27.24 -0.77 4.58
CA ALA A 480 26.25 -0.46 5.60
C ALA A 480 26.89 -0.46 6.99
N PRO A 481 26.29 0.22 7.99
CA PRO A 481 26.74 0.13 9.38
C PRO A 481 26.45 -1.25 9.98
N PHE A 482 26.79 -1.41 11.26
CA PHE A 482 26.44 -2.59 12.04
C PHE A 482 24.92 -2.68 12.26
N PHE A 483 24.38 -3.90 12.13
CA PHE A 483 22.99 -4.23 12.41
C PHE A 483 22.87 -4.97 13.75
N LYS A 484 22.25 -4.34 14.73
CA LYS A 484 21.92 -4.95 16.02
C LYS A 484 20.73 -5.90 15.85
N MET A 485 20.85 -7.16 16.31
CA MET A 485 19.73 -8.13 16.30
C MET A 485 19.90 -9.16 17.44
N PRO A 486 18.81 -9.67 18.02
CA PRO A 486 18.85 -10.93 18.72
C PRO A 486 19.24 -12.04 17.73
N ALA A 487 20.04 -12.99 18.16
CA ALA A 487 20.51 -14.10 17.33
C ALA A 487 20.34 -15.45 18.04
N GLU A 488 20.20 -16.51 17.27
CA GLU A 488 20.12 -17.87 17.77
C GLU A 488 21.44 -18.60 17.48
N LEU A 489 21.98 -19.29 18.50
CA LEU A 489 23.13 -20.19 18.41
C LEU A 489 22.69 -21.58 18.80
N LYS A 490 22.86 -22.58 17.93
CA LYS A 490 22.54 -23.95 18.22
C LYS A 490 23.84 -24.76 18.38
N VAL A 491 24.08 -25.28 19.59
CA VAL A 491 25.22 -26.12 19.89
C VAL A 491 24.79 -27.58 19.80
N PHE A 492 25.47 -28.35 18.96
CA PHE A 492 25.28 -29.79 18.83
C PHE A 492 26.40 -30.51 19.56
N PHE A 493 26.09 -31.55 20.30
CA PHE A 493 27.06 -32.34 21.10
C PHE A 493 27.36 -33.68 20.46
N GLU A 494 28.50 -34.28 20.84
CA GLU A 494 28.93 -35.61 20.35
C GLU A 494 27.98 -36.74 20.79
N ASN A 495 27.27 -36.57 21.91
CA ASN A 495 26.27 -37.53 22.39
C ASN A 495 24.95 -37.49 21.59
N GLY A 496 24.83 -36.60 20.55
CA GLY A 496 23.68 -36.47 19.70
C GLY A 496 22.59 -35.52 20.21
N THR A 497 22.76 -34.92 21.40
CA THR A 497 21.86 -33.88 21.92
C THR A 497 22.20 -32.50 21.32
N ASP A 498 21.31 -31.55 21.50
CA ASP A 498 21.55 -30.14 21.12
C ASP A 498 20.89 -29.15 22.09
N ILE A 499 21.38 -27.91 22.08
CA ILE A 499 20.78 -26.79 22.83
C ILE A 499 20.70 -25.54 21.94
N LEU A 500 19.57 -24.83 22.02
CA LEU A 500 19.38 -23.55 21.37
C LEU A 500 19.57 -22.43 22.38
N LEU A 501 20.49 -21.52 22.10
CA LEU A 501 20.81 -20.35 22.90
C LEU A 501 20.30 -19.10 22.16
N LYS A 502 19.81 -18.11 22.90
CA LYS A 502 19.49 -16.80 22.37
C LYS A 502 20.47 -15.78 22.95
N VAL A 503 21.01 -14.92 22.10
CA VAL A 503 21.98 -13.89 22.46
C VAL A 503 21.60 -12.57 21.80
N ASP A 504 21.89 -11.45 22.45
CA ASP A 504 21.68 -10.12 21.87
C ASP A 504 23.01 -9.64 21.28
N ASN A 505 23.06 -9.54 19.93
CA ASN A 505 24.22 -8.99 19.23
C ASN A 505 24.09 -7.46 19.15
N GLU A 506 24.76 -6.77 20.07
CA GLU A 506 24.64 -5.33 20.29
C GLU A 506 25.76 -4.49 19.64
N TYR A 507 26.91 -5.10 19.34
CA TYR A 507 28.06 -4.47 18.70
C TYR A 507 28.85 -5.46 17.84
N ASN A 508 29.66 -4.97 16.94
CA ASN A 508 30.44 -5.84 16.06
C ASN A 508 31.58 -6.55 16.80
N ILE A 509 31.94 -7.74 16.34
CA ILE A 509 32.96 -8.62 16.95
C ILE A 509 32.61 -8.93 18.42
N GLN A 510 31.33 -9.16 18.70
CA GLN A 510 30.88 -9.50 20.04
C GLN A 510 31.14 -10.97 20.33
N LYS A 511 31.75 -11.25 21.50
CA LYS A 511 32.06 -12.59 21.98
C LYS A 511 31.06 -13.05 23.03
N PHE A 512 30.66 -14.32 22.93
CA PHE A 512 29.81 -15.03 23.88
C PHE A 512 30.53 -16.27 24.33
N SER A 513 30.49 -16.56 25.65
CA SER A 513 31.14 -17.75 26.25
C SER A 513 30.09 -18.58 26.98
N PHE A 514 30.10 -19.88 26.76
CA PHE A 514 29.18 -20.84 27.36
C PHE A 514 29.94 -22.06 27.87
N GLU A 515 29.48 -22.65 28.97
CA GLU A 515 30.01 -23.88 29.51
C GLU A 515 28.99 -25.02 29.42
N PHE A 516 29.44 -26.22 29.04
CA PHE A 516 28.61 -27.41 28.88
C PHE A 516 29.29 -28.63 29.54
N GLU A 517 28.46 -29.58 29.99
CA GLU A 517 28.96 -30.85 30.49
C GLU A 517 29.42 -31.76 29.35
N ASP A 518 28.74 -31.73 28.21
CA ASP A 518 28.99 -32.56 27.05
C ASP A 518 29.93 -31.90 26.03
N GLU A 519 30.64 -32.70 25.26
CA GLU A 519 31.57 -32.28 24.23
C GLU A 519 30.85 -31.65 23.04
N PRO A 520 31.14 -30.36 22.73
CA PRO A 520 30.54 -29.69 21.58
C PRO A 520 31.13 -30.20 20.26
N LYS A 521 30.26 -30.60 19.33
CA LYS A 521 30.62 -31.07 17.99
C LYS A 521 30.64 -29.92 16.97
N ARG A 522 29.64 -29.07 16.99
CA ARG A 522 29.53 -27.89 16.12
C ARG A 522 28.58 -26.86 16.69
N VAL A 523 28.74 -25.61 16.26
CA VAL A 523 27.80 -24.51 16.54
C VAL A 523 27.23 -23.99 15.23
N SER A 524 25.91 -23.78 15.18
CA SER A 524 25.22 -23.21 14.03
C SER A 524 24.65 -21.85 14.40
N PHE A 525 24.91 -20.84 13.58
CA PHE A 525 24.34 -19.50 13.70
C PHE A 525 22.98 -19.44 13.00
N ASP A 526 22.00 -18.88 13.69
CA ASP A 526 20.63 -18.64 13.20
C ASP A 526 20.01 -19.88 12.50
N PRO A 527 19.93 -21.04 13.18
CA PRO A 527 19.51 -22.30 12.58
C PRO A 527 18.06 -22.31 12.10
N ASN A 528 17.24 -21.41 12.65
CA ASN A 528 15.85 -21.23 12.28
C ASN A 528 15.62 -20.15 11.21
N ASN A 529 16.71 -19.53 10.72
CA ASN A 529 16.69 -18.44 9.75
C ASN A 529 15.77 -17.28 10.17
N GLN A 530 15.88 -16.85 11.42
CA GLN A 530 15.10 -15.71 11.95
C GLN A 530 15.58 -14.38 11.37
N ILE A 531 16.90 -14.21 11.21
CA ILE A 531 17.48 -13.03 10.57
C ILE A 531 17.52 -13.26 9.06
N VAL A 532 16.36 -13.22 8.41
CA VAL A 532 16.22 -13.58 6.98
C VAL A 532 16.99 -12.66 6.03
N LEU A 533 17.11 -11.37 6.39
CA LEU A 533 17.85 -10.37 5.62
C LEU A 533 19.33 -10.40 6.02
N LYS A 534 20.06 -11.41 5.59
CA LYS A 534 21.51 -11.57 5.87
C LYS A 534 22.22 -12.34 4.78
N GLU A 535 23.52 -12.14 4.71
CA GLU A 535 24.47 -13.05 4.07
C GLU A 535 25.40 -13.69 5.11
N ILE A 536 25.89 -14.89 4.84
CA ILE A 536 26.90 -15.58 5.65
C ILE A 536 28.09 -15.90 4.76
N LYS A 537 29.27 -15.36 5.11
CA LYS A 537 30.56 -15.76 4.52
C LYS A 537 31.15 -16.92 5.30
N GLN A 538 31.71 -17.87 4.56
CA GLN A 538 32.43 -19.01 5.13
C GLN A 538 33.81 -18.59 5.64
#